data_66033a74b80c9a1aa170b68b48c3009c
#
_entry.id   66033a74b80c9a1aa170b68b48c3009c
#
_cell.length_a   1.000
_cell.length_b   1.000
_cell.length_c   1.000
_cell.angle_alpha   90.00
_cell.angle_beta   90.00
_cell.angle_gamma   90.00
#
_symmetry.space_group_name_H-M   'P 1'
#
loop_
_entity.id
_entity.type
_entity.pdbx_description
1 polymer ?
#
loop_
_entity_poly.entity_id
_entity_poly.type
_entity_poly.pdbx_seq_one_letter_code
_entity_poly.pdbx_strand_id
1 'polypeptide(L)'
;MVALVLVAGVLVAQNPQVNAQYGVPYAYAHYPGQDKAVNLCFDFYEPADSSDALRPLVITVFGGGFVFGSRDYEDMVEWCTRFAEIGCAAASIDYRLLPAKKFSSKELVRTGYMAAQDVSTAVRFFKANSEKYRIDTNRIFLLGQSAGAVAIIHALYMDEDERPSETRAYPELPPLHSQGNAEEKAQSFGVAGAILLWGCVFDPEMIDADEITPVCLIHGEKDRILPVDSGYAFSIMGMPYAYGSRVMANRLKELGTVPFELHLKENEAHAFYFKHLSMFQLDAIKFDECFQIARDFMLRNEKE
;
A
#
# COMPACT_ATOMS: atom_id res chain seq x y z
N MET A 1 47.49 42.11 15.32
CA MET A 1 46.61 41.00 15.68
C MET A 1 45.23 41.27 15.13
N VAL A 2 44.88 40.65 14.03
CA VAL A 2 43.56 40.78 13.41
C VAL A 2 42.75 39.53 13.81
N ALA A 3 41.66 39.72 14.53
CA ALA A 3 40.78 38.64 14.94
C ALA A 3 39.88 38.25 13.76
N LEU A 4 40.02 37.01 13.32
CA LEU A 4 39.15 36.40 12.29
C LEU A 4 37.87 35.94 12.99
N VAL A 5 36.74 36.62 12.72
CA VAL A 5 35.43 36.19 13.16
C VAL A 5 34.92 35.19 12.14
N LEU A 6 34.93 33.90 12.49
CA LEU A 6 34.24 32.84 11.75
C LEU A 6 32.73 32.96 12.01
N VAL A 7 32.00 33.45 11.00
CA VAL A 7 30.53 33.34 10.98
C VAL A 7 30.19 31.93 10.49
N ALA A 8 29.76 31.09 11.42
CA ALA A 8 29.17 29.80 11.08
C ALA A 8 27.83 30.05 10.38
N GLY A 9 27.82 29.91 9.06
CA GLY A 9 26.58 29.90 8.28
C GLY A 9 25.76 28.66 8.65
N VAL A 10 24.63 28.87 9.29
CA VAL A 10 23.59 27.82 9.42
C VAL A 10 23.09 27.53 8.01
N LEU A 11 23.44 26.39 7.45
CA LEU A 11 22.78 25.85 6.27
C LEU A 11 21.33 25.52 6.68
N VAL A 12 20.42 26.44 6.40
CA VAL A 12 18.98 26.12 6.39
C VAL A 12 18.80 25.17 5.21
N ALA A 13 18.58 23.89 5.50
CA ALA A 13 18.13 22.95 4.49
C ALA A 13 16.85 23.54 3.89
N GLN A 14 16.90 23.94 2.61
CA GLN A 14 15.68 24.30 1.88
C GLN A 14 14.86 23.01 1.80
N ASN A 15 13.64 23.01 2.35
CA ASN A 15 12.68 21.94 2.11
C ASN A 15 12.52 21.79 0.59
N PRO A 16 12.79 20.61 0.01
CA PRO A 16 12.58 20.42 -1.40
C PRO A 16 11.11 20.69 -1.68
N GLN A 17 10.84 21.55 -2.67
CA GLN A 17 9.48 21.74 -3.15
C GLN A 17 9.02 20.44 -3.81
N VAL A 18 7.76 20.09 -3.66
CA VAL A 18 7.13 18.90 -4.24
C VAL A 18 6.23 19.33 -5.38
N ASN A 19 6.42 18.73 -6.55
CA ASN A 19 5.48 18.83 -7.66
C ASN A 19 4.41 17.74 -7.53
N ALA A 20 3.17 18.09 -7.85
CA ALA A 20 2.07 17.13 -7.85
C ALA A 20 1.23 17.18 -9.13
N GLN A 21 0.76 16.01 -9.59
CA GLN A 21 -0.20 15.85 -10.67
C GLN A 21 -1.38 15.05 -10.13
N TYR A 22 -2.59 15.50 -10.36
CA TYR A 22 -3.79 14.92 -9.75
C TYR A 22 -4.69 14.26 -10.76
N GLY A 23 -5.35 13.17 -10.38
CA GLY A 23 -6.41 12.53 -11.13
C GLY A 23 -5.96 11.93 -12.48
N VAL A 24 -4.74 11.44 -12.57
CA VAL A 24 -4.20 10.83 -13.79
C VAL A 24 -4.73 9.39 -13.91
N PRO A 25 -5.44 9.03 -15.00
CA PRO A 25 -5.96 7.68 -15.16
C PRO A 25 -4.83 6.67 -15.41
N TYR A 26 -4.90 5.51 -14.73
CA TYR A 26 -4.00 4.38 -14.98
C TYR A 26 -4.74 3.14 -15.48
N ALA A 27 -6.05 3.02 -15.20
CA ALA A 27 -6.83 1.88 -15.65
C ALA A 27 -8.30 2.23 -15.87
N TYR A 28 -8.94 1.43 -16.73
CA TYR A 28 -10.39 1.37 -16.89
C TYR A 28 -10.85 0.00 -16.45
N ALA A 29 -11.44 -0.08 -15.28
CA ALA A 29 -11.85 -1.34 -14.65
C ALA A 29 -13.38 -1.52 -14.71
N HIS A 30 -13.85 -2.76 -14.77
CA HIS A 30 -15.27 -3.09 -14.72
C HIS A 30 -15.62 -3.78 -13.41
N TYR A 31 -16.81 -3.48 -12.89
CA TYR A 31 -17.42 -4.36 -11.88
C TYR A 31 -18.04 -5.58 -12.58
N PRO A 32 -17.99 -6.75 -11.95
CA PRO A 32 -18.57 -7.96 -12.53
C PRO A 32 -20.04 -7.79 -12.91
N GLY A 33 -20.38 -8.12 -14.15
CA GLY A 33 -21.74 -7.99 -14.67
C GLY A 33 -22.21 -6.56 -14.94
N GLN A 34 -21.28 -5.59 -15.02
CA GLN A 34 -21.56 -4.20 -15.38
C GLN A 34 -20.78 -3.81 -16.64
N ASP A 35 -21.46 -3.21 -17.60
CA ASP A 35 -20.83 -2.75 -18.85
C ASP A 35 -20.05 -1.43 -18.66
N LYS A 36 -20.44 -0.62 -17.66
CA LYS A 36 -19.81 0.67 -17.40
C LYS A 36 -18.46 0.47 -16.70
N ALA A 37 -17.39 0.93 -17.36
CA ALA A 37 -16.08 1.03 -16.77
C ALA A 37 -16.02 2.17 -15.72
N VAL A 38 -15.18 1.99 -14.71
CA VAL A 38 -14.76 3.04 -13.78
C VAL A 38 -13.32 3.42 -14.09
N ASN A 39 -13.04 4.73 -14.07
CA ASN A 39 -11.67 5.21 -14.16
C ASN A 39 -11.01 5.02 -12.80
N LEU A 40 -9.87 4.36 -12.81
CA LEU A 40 -8.97 4.31 -11.67
C LEU A 40 -7.84 5.28 -11.94
N CYS A 41 -7.68 6.26 -11.05
CA CYS A 41 -6.72 7.33 -11.18
C CYS A 41 -5.66 7.24 -10.07
N PHE A 42 -4.57 7.97 -10.25
CA PHE A 42 -3.60 8.25 -9.20
C PHE A 42 -3.32 9.74 -9.10
N ASP A 43 -2.85 10.15 -7.94
CA ASP A 43 -2.20 11.43 -7.72
C ASP A 43 -0.71 11.17 -7.56
N PHE A 44 0.11 11.88 -8.31
CA PHE A 44 1.56 11.66 -8.41
C PHE A 44 2.33 12.82 -7.80
N TYR A 45 3.33 12.51 -7.00
CA TYR A 45 4.17 13.46 -6.28
C TYR A 45 5.64 13.16 -6.57
N GLU A 46 6.42 14.18 -6.84
CA GLU A 46 7.86 14.06 -7.07
C GLU A 46 8.62 15.29 -6.54
N PRO A 47 9.92 15.15 -6.25
CA PRO A 47 10.75 16.32 -5.93
C PRO A 47 10.70 17.36 -7.05
N ALA A 48 10.59 18.66 -6.69
CA ALA A 48 10.61 19.77 -7.64
C ALA A 48 12.04 20.15 -8.05
N ASP A 49 12.91 19.16 -8.18
CA ASP A 49 14.24 19.33 -8.72
C ASP A 49 14.28 19.12 -10.24
N SER A 50 15.38 19.49 -10.88
CA SER A 50 15.62 19.29 -12.31
C SER A 50 16.44 18.03 -12.61
N SER A 51 16.53 17.08 -11.68
CA SER A 51 17.30 15.85 -11.86
C SER A 51 16.60 14.89 -12.80
N ASP A 52 17.33 14.36 -13.78
CA ASP A 52 16.87 13.29 -14.68
C ASP A 52 17.14 11.88 -14.09
N ALA A 53 17.65 11.78 -12.86
CA ALA A 53 17.92 10.51 -12.23
C ALA A 53 16.64 9.70 -11.99
N LEU A 54 16.73 8.39 -12.20
CA LEU A 54 15.65 7.48 -11.87
C LEU A 54 15.47 7.40 -10.34
N ARG A 55 14.21 7.43 -9.88
CA ARG A 55 13.84 7.49 -8.46
C ARG A 55 13.16 6.20 -8.01
N PRO A 56 13.28 5.84 -6.72
CA PRO A 56 12.35 4.89 -6.12
C PRO A 56 10.92 5.40 -6.26
N LEU A 57 9.97 4.49 -6.42
CA LEU A 57 8.54 4.81 -6.40
C LEU A 57 7.88 4.18 -5.18
N VAL A 58 7.10 4.94 -4.44
CA VAL A 58 6.18 4.42 -3.42
C VAL A 58 4.74 4.55 -3.92
N ILE A 59 4.04 3.43 -4.10
CA ILE A 59 2.62 3.43 -4.42
C ILE A 59 1.84 3.28 -3.10
N THR A 60 1.04 4.29 -2.75
CA THR A 60 0.21 4.27 -1.53
C THR A 60 -1.22 3.84 -1.85
N VAL A 61 -1.78 3.01 -0.97
CA VAL A 61 -3.11 2.40 -1.11
C VAL A 61 -3.91 2.65 0.18
N PHE A 62 -4.95 3.45 0.08
CA PHE A 62 -5.75 3.91 1.22
C PHE A 62 -6.55 2.78 1.88
N GLY A 63 -6.94 3.00 3.14
CA GLY A 63 -7.86 2.15 3.90
C GLY A 63 -9.32 2.48 3.65
N GLY A 64 -10.23 1.90 4.47
CA GLY A 64 -11.66 2.20 4.42
C GLY A 64 -12.55 0.98 4.22
N GLY A 65 -12.08 -0.22 4.61
CA GLY A 65 -12.85 -1.46 4.60
C GLY A 65 -13.40 -1.86 3.22
N PHE A 66 -12.73 -1.42 2.15
CA PHE A 66 -13.17 -1.58 0.76
C PHE A 66 -14.50 -0.88 0.40
N VAL A 67 -15.05 -0.07 1.27
CA VAL A 67 -16.37 0.59 1.09
C VAL A 67 -16.24 2.09 0.89
N PHE A 68 -15.25 2.70 1.51
CA PHE A 68 -14.97 4.12 1.44
C PHE A 68 -13.47 4.38 1.39
N GLY A 69 -13.09 5.62 1.21
CA GLY A 69 -11.70 6.04 1.07
C GLY A 69 -11.45 6.74 -0.24
N SER A 70 -10.37 7.45 -0.31
CA SER A 70 -9.94 8.17 -1.51
C SER A 70 -8.43 8.38 -1.49
N ARG A 71 -7.82 8.42 -2.68
CA ARG A 71 -6.39 8.68 -2.86
C ARG A 71 -5.95 10.07 -2.36
N ASP A 72 -6.89 11.01 -2.21
CA ASP A 72 -6.66 12.38 -1.77
C ASP A 72 -6.97 12.62 -0.28
N TYR A 73 -7.13 11.56 0.52
CA TYR A 73 -7.22 11.70 1.97
C TYR A 73 -5.93 12.29 2.56
N GLU A 74 -6.08 13.07 3.64
CA GLU A 74 -5.00 13.82 4.27
C GLU A 74 -3.74 12.97 4.53
N ASP A 75 -3.91 11.75 5.02
CA ASP A 75 -2.81 10.84 5.28
C ASP A 75 -2.14 10.32 4.00
N MET A 76 -2.90 10.05 2.93
CA MET A 76 -2.33 9.64 1.65
C MET A 76 -1.51 10.78 1.02
N VAL A 77 -2.02 12.00 1.08
CA VAL A 77 -1.31 13.21 0.65
C VAL A 77 -0.03 13.40 1.47
N GLU A 78 -0.11 13.24 2.80
CA GLU A 78 1.05 13.37 3.70
C GLU A 78 2.11 12.30 3.42
N TRP A 79 1.72 11.01 3.26
CA TRP A 79 2.64 9.95 2.87
C TRP A 79 3.38 10.29 1.57
N CYS A 80 2.64 10.64 0.52
CA CYS A 80 3.21 10.95 -0.79
C CYS A 80 4.11 12.18 -0.75
N THR A 81 3.70 13.25 -0.05
CA THR A 81 4.49 14.47 0.09
C THR A 81 5.81 14.19 0.79
N ARG A 82 5.79 13.47 1.91
CA ARG A 82 7.00 13.15 2.68
C ARG A 82 7.97 12.22 1.92
N PHE A 83 7.46 11.26 1.15
CA PHE A 83 8.32 10.47 0.28
C PHE A 83 8.95 11.32 -0.83
N ALA A 84 8.21 12.26 -1.41
CA ALA A 84 8.76 13.18 -2.40
C ALA A 84 9.82 14.12 -1.79
N GLU A 85 9.63 14.59 -0.56
CA GLU A 85 10.60 15.41 0.18
C GLU A 85 11.95 14.70 0.41
N ILE A 86 11.96 13.39 0.51
CA ILE A 86 13.19 12.59 0.68
C ILE A 86 13.76 12.04 -0.64
N GLY A 87 13.24 12.49 -1.80
CA GLY A 87 13.81 12.16 -3.11
C GLY A 87 13.14 11.02 -3.86
N CYS A 88 12.06 10.43 -3.34
CA CYS A 88 11.29 9.41 -4.04
C CYS A 88 10.26 10.04 -4.99
N ALA A 89 9.76 9.28 -5.98
CA ALA A 89 8.44 9.50 -6.53
C ALA A 89 7.41 8.79 -5.64
N ALA A 90 6.20 9.34 -5.54
CA ALA A 90 5.11 8.71 -4.80
C ALA A 90 3.80 8.81 -5.59
N ALA A 91 2.95 7.78 -5.48
CA ALA A 91 1.67 7.76 -6.16
C ALA A 91 0.58 7.20 -5.25
N SER A 92 -0.43 8.00 -4.94
CA SER A 92 -1.63 7.51 -4.28
C SER A 92 -2.65 7.06 -5.31
N ILE A 93 -3.11 5.81 -5.23
CA ILE A 93 -3.95 5.19 -6.26
C ILE A 93 -5.39 4.97 -5.81
N ASP A 94 -6.33 5.08 -6.76
CA ASP A 94 -7.68 4.54 -6.60
C ASP A 94 -7.65 3.01 -6.73
N TYR A 95 -8.63 2.36 -6.14
CA TYR A 95 -9.00 0.97 -6.39
C TYR A 95 -10.52 0.82 -6.32
N ARG A 96 -11.09 -0.25 -6.89
CA ARG A 96 -12.53 -0.48 -6.91
C ARG A 96 -13.08 -0.67 -5.50
N LEU A 97 -14.12 0.10 -5.16
CA LEU A 97 -14.80 0.05 -3.86
C LEU A 97 -16.13 -0.71 -3.96
N LEU A 98 -16.51 -1.38 -2.89
CA LEU A 98 -17.81 -2.01 -2.72
C LEU A 98 -18.89 -0.96 -2.49
N PRO A 99 -19.97 -0.93 -3.28
CA PRO A 99 -21.12 -0.10 -2.94
C PRO A 99 -21.69 -0.48 -1.55
N ALA A 100 -21.83 0.49 -0.64
CA ALA A 100 -22.20 0.25 0.76
C ALA A 100 -23.45 -0.62 0.94
N LYS A 101 -24.46 -0.50 0.04
CA LYS A 101 -25.67 -1.32 0.02
C LYS A 101 -25.45 -2.82 -0.25
N LYS A 102 -24.26 -3.20 -0.72
CA LYS A 102 -23.85 -4.60 -0.99
C LYS A 102 -22.96 -5.18 0.11
N PHE A 103 -22.82 -4.50 1.24
CA PHE A 103 -21.93 -4.90 2.33
C PHE A 103 -22.29 -6.29 2.85
N SER A 104 -21.39 -7.25 2.66
CA SER A 104 -21.48 -8.63 3.15
C SER A 104 -20.10 -9.28 3.14
N SER A 105 -19.91 -10.36 3.90
CA SER A 105 -18.64 -11.11 3.92
C SER A 105 -18.19 -11.52 2.51
N LYS A 106 -19.07 -12.12 1.73
CA LYS A 106 -18.80 -12.52 0.34
C LYS A 106 -18.34 -11.35 -0.53
N GLU A 107 -19.05 -10.24 -0.49
CA GLU A 107 -18.73 -9.08 -1.34
C GLU A 107 -17.46 -8.36 -0.87
N LEU A 108 -17.14 -8.39 0.44
CA LEU A 108 -15.85 -7.89 0.95
C LEU A 108 -14.68 -8.70 0.41
N VAL A 109 -14.74 -10.04 0.44
CA VAL A 109 -13.71 -10.92 -0.13
C VAL A 109 -13.54 -10.65 -1.63
N ARG A 110 -14.64 -10.56 -2.38
CA ARG A 110 -14.62 -10.25 -3.83
C ARG A 110 -14.01 -8.88 -4.10
N THR A 111 -14.35 -7.89 -3.28
CA THR A 111 -13.82 -6.52 -3.46
C THR A 111 -12.35 -6.45 -3.08
N GLY A 112 -11.92 -7.14 -2.04
CA GLY A 112 -10.51 -7.27 -1.69
C GLY A 112 -9.68 -7.86 -2.83
N TYR A 113 -10.19 -8.90 -3.49
CA TYR A 113 -9.55 -9.46 -4.68
C TYR A 113 -9.52 -8.47 -5.86
N MET A 114 -10.62 -7.74 -6.11
CA MET A 114 -10.62 -6.67 -7.14
C MET A 114 -9.62 -5.56 -6.81
N ALA A 115 -9.50 -5.17 -5.54
CA ALA A 115 -8.51 -4.18 -5.12
C ALA A 115 -7.07 -4.69 -5.33
N ALA A 116 -6.80 -5.98 -5.06
CA ALA A 116 -5.51 -6.60 -5.35
C ALA A 116 -5.19 -6.60 -6.87
N GLN A 117 -6.19 -6.86 -7.73
CA GLN A 117 -6.04 -6.70 -9.19
C GLN A 117 -5.69 -5.26 -9.57
N ASP A 118 -6.31 -4.27 -8.94
CA ASP A 118 -6.09 -2.85 -9.23
C ASP A 118 -4.70 -2.41 -8.78
N VAL A 119 -4.22 -2.88 -7.61
CA VAL A 119 -2.83 -2.68 -7.15
C VAL A 119 -1.83 -3.28 -8.13
N SER A 120 -2.06 -4.53 -8.58
CA SER A 120 -1.22 -5.19 -9.57
C SER A 120 -1.18 -4.41 -10.88
N THR A 121 -2.32 -3.89 -11.32
CA THR A 121 -2.41 -3.08 -12.55
C THR A 121 -1.63 -1.77 -12.42
N ALA A 122 -1.72 -1.09 -11.27
CA ALA A 122 -0.97 0.14 -11.01
C ALA A 122 0.55 -0.08 -11.05
N VAL A 123 1.05 -1.14 -10.41
CA VAL A 123 2.50 -1.48 -10.46
C VAL A 123 2.96 -1.66 -11.90
N ARG A 124 2.23 -2.44 -12.70
CA ARG A 124 2.59 -2.71 -14.09
C ARG A 124 2.44 -1.48 -14.99
N PHE A 125 1.44 -0.62 -14.72
CA PHE A 125 1.32 0.68 -15.37
C PHE A 125 2.57 1.54 -15.15
N PHE A 126 3.05 1.67 -13.91
CA PHE A 126 4.24 2.47 -13.63
C PHE A 126 5.51 1.86 -14.23
N LYS A 127 5.63 0.53 -14.26
CA LYS A 127 6.74 -0.14 -14.95
C LYS A 127 6.73 0.13 -16.46
N ALA A 128 5.58 0.02 -17.10
CA ALA A 128 5.44 0.30 -18.53
C ALA A 128 5.67 1.79 -18.87
N ASN A 129 5.44 2.69 -17.92
CA ASN A 129 5.61 4.13 -18.10
C ASN A 129 6.81 4.70 -17.30
N SER A 130 7.80 3.86 -16.96
CA SER A 130 8.91 4.22 -16.07
C SER A 130 9.76 5.38 -16.61
N GLU A 131 10.00 5.47 -17.90
CA GLU A 131 10.71 6.58 -18.53
C GLU A 131 9.95 7.91 -18.33
N LYS A 132 8.65 7.91 -18.56
CA LYS A 132 7.79 9.11 -18.41
C LYS A 132 7.83 9.67 -16.99
N TYR A 133 7.79 8.80 -15.97
CA TYR A 133 7.76 9.17 -14.57
C TYR A 133 9.12 9.12 -13.89
N ARG A 134 10.20 8.83 -14.63
CA ARG A 134 11.59 8.71 -14.14
C ARG A 134 11.71 7.74 -12.96
N ILE A 135 11.10 6.56 -13.08
CA ILE A 135 11.03 5.55 -12.04
C ILE A 135 12.06 4.46 -12.29
N ASP A 136 12.79 4.10 -11.24
CA ASP A 136 13.58 2.86 -11.21
C ASP A 136 12.65 1.67 -10.93
N THR A 137 12.44 0.84 -11.93
CA THR A 137 11.51 -0.31 -11.83
C THR A 137 11.96 -1.40 -10.85
N ASN A 138 13.23 -1.36 -10.41
CA ASN A 138 13.75 -2.26 -9.37
C ASN A 138 13.53 -1.73 -7.95
N ARG A 139 13.14 -0.45 -7.82
CA ARG A 139 12.93 0.22 -6.54
C ARG A 139 11.48 0.71 -6.39
N ILE A 140 10.51 -0.16 -6.71
CA ILE A 140 9.09 0.12 -6.47
C ILE A 140 8.70 -0.51 -5.13
N PHE A 141 8.15 0.30 -4.23
CA PHE A 141 7.62 -0.10 -2.94
C PHE A 141 6.12 0.13 -2.88
N LEU A 142 5.42 -0.71 -2.14
CA LEU A 142 4.00 -0.54 -1.87
C LEU A 142 3.81 -0.12 -0.41
N LEU A 143 2.90 0.81 -0.14
CA LEU A 143 2.48 1.16 1.20
C LEU A 143 0.96 1.11 1.28
N GLY A 144 0.43 0.31 2.18
CA GLY A 144 -1.02 0.21 2.37
C GLY A 144 -1.43 0.24 3.81
N GLN A 145 -2.64 0.72 4.05
CA GLN A 145 -3.25 0.72 5.37
C GLN A 145 -4.59 0.00 5.36
N SER A 146 -4.86 -0.81 6.40
CA SER A 146 -6.16 -1.49 6.55
C SER A 146 -6.53 -2.27 5.28
N ALA A 147 -7.66 -1.94 4.64
CA ALA A 147 -8.08 -2.54 3.37
C ALA A 147 -7.02 -2.42 2.25
N GLY A 148 -6.28 -1.31 2.19
CA GLY A 148 -5.18 -1.14 1.24
C GLY A 148 -4.01 -2.09 1.53
N ALA A 149 -3.68 -2.34 2.81
CA ALA A 149 -2.68 -3.33 3.19
C ALA A 149 -3.14 -4.75 2.84
N VAL A 150 -4.43 -5.06 3.05
CA VAL A 150 -5.03 -6.34 2.63
C VAL A 150 -4.94 -6.51 1.11
N ALA A 151 -5.25 -5.47 0.32
CA ALA A 151 -5.13 -5.54 -1.13
C ALA A 151 -3.69 -5.79 -1.60
N ILE A 152 -2.72 -5.12 -0.96
CA ILE A 152 -1.29 -5.30 -1.29
C ILE A 152 -0.83 -6.72 -0.98
N ILE A 153 -1.07 -7.24 0.23
CA ILE A 153 -0.57 -8.56 0.62
C ILE A 153 -1.18 -9.67 -0.25
N HIS A 154 -2.46 -9.54 -0.62
CA HIS A 154 -3.10 -10.47 -1.54
C HIS A 154 -2.59 -10.33 -2.98
N ALA A 155 -2.19 -9.13 -3.42
CA ALA A 155 -1.55 -8.96 -4.72
C ALA A 155 -0.12 -9.52 -4.75
N LEU A 156 0.57 -9.56 -3.61
CA LEU A 156 1.93 -10.07 -3.49
C LEU A 156 1.99 -11.60 -3.44
N TYR A 157 1.13 -12.23 -2.64
CA TYR A 157 1.31 -13.59 -2.16
C TYR A 157 0.20 -14.56 -2.56
N MET A 158 -0.90 -14.08 -3.17
CA MET A 158 -1.98 -14.96 -3.57
C MET A 158 -1.72 -15.60 -4.95
N ASP A 159 -1.57 -16.88 -4.98
CA ASP A 159 -1.55 -17.67 -6.21
C ASP A 159 -2.96 -17.92 -6.77
N GLU A 160 -3.04 -18.28 -8.05
CA GLU A 160 -4.34 -18.48 -8.73
C GLU A 160 -5.13 -19.67 -8.16
N ASP A 161 -4.51 -20.70 -7.61
CA ASP A 161 -5.16 -21.84 -6.97
C ASP A 161 -5.66 -21.54 -5.55
N GLU A 162 -5.04 -20.58 -4.86
CA GLU A 162 -5.45 -20.07 -3.53
C GLU A 162 -6.58 -19.05 -3.60
N ARG A 163 -6.91 -18.63 -4.79
CA ARG A 163 -7.95 -17.65 -5.06
C ARG A 163 -9.28 -18.01 -4.36
N PRO A 164 -9.86 -17.10 -3.54
CA PRO A 164 -11.08 -17.37 -2.80
C PRO A 164 -12.23 -17.86 -3.68
N SER A 165 -12.97 -18.85 -3.21
CA SER A 165 -14.11 -19.44 -3.94
C SER A 165 -15.18 -18.41 -4.32
N GLU A 166 -15.36 -17.37 -3.51
CA GLU A 166 -16.26 -16.25 -3.75
C GLU A 166 -15.94 -15.52 -5.05
N THR A 167 -14.68 -15.49 -5.47
CA THR A 167 -14.23 -14.83 -6.70
C THR A 167 -14.51 -15.65 -7.95
N ARG A 168 -14.64 -16.98 -7.80
CA ARG A 168 -15.03 -17.94 -8.86
C ARG A 168 -16.54 -18.03 -9.05
N ALA A 169 -17.34 -17.51 -8.10
CA ALA A 169 -18.80 -17.47 -8.20
C ALA A 169 -19.25 -16.49 -9.30
N TYR A 170 -20.37 -16.81 -9.96
CA TYR A 170 -20.93 -15.97 -11.03
C TYR A 170 -21.41 -14.58 -10.50
N PRO A 171 -21.12 -13.48 -11.20
CA PRO A 171 -20.16 -13.38 -12.30
C PRO A 171 -18.73 -13.58 -11.82
N GLU A 172 -18.00 -14.48 -12.47
CA GLU A 172 -16.62 -14.79 -12.10
C GLU A 172 -15.68 -13.59 -12.31
N LEU A 173 -14.72 -13.41 -11.41
CA LEU A 173 -13.68 -12.40 -11.56
C LEU A 173 -12.55 -12.94 -12.44
N PRO A 174 -11.90 -12.13 -13.25
CA PRO A 174 -10.73 -12.56 -14.02
C PRO A 174 -9.53 -12.85 -13.10
N PRO A 175 -8.48 -13.56 -13.61
CA PRO A 175 -7.26 -13.83 -12.85
C PRO A 175 -6.60 -12.58 -12.29
N LEU A 176 -5.85 -12.73 -11.19
CA LEU A 176 -5.31 -11.63 -10.40
C LEU A 176 -4.49 -10.62 -11.24
N HIS A 177 -3.56 -11.12 -12.04
CA HIS A 177 -2.65 -10.29 -12.84
C HIS A 177 -3.07 -10.11 -14.30
N SER A 178 -4.35 -10.30 -14.63
CA SER A 178 -4.82 -10.29 -16.04
C SER A 178 -5.27 -8.93 -16.57
N GLN A 179 -5.40 -7.93 -15.72
CA GLN A 179 -5.86 -6.58 -16.10
C GLN A 179 -4.78 -5.75 -16.79
N GLY A 180 -5.17 -4.68 -17.49
CA GLY A 180 -4.26 -3.77 -18.18
C GLY A 180 -4.17 -4.01 -19.69
N ASN A 181 -3.47 -3.13 -20.40
CA ASN A 181 -3.19 -3.24 -21.83
C ASN A 181 -2.06 -4.26 -22.12
N ALA A 182 -1.70 -4.45 -23.39
CA ALA A 182 -0.69 -5.45 -23.77
C ALA A 182 0.71 -5.14 -23.22
N GLU A 183 1.10 -3.87 -23.19
CA GLU A 183 2.39 -3.41 -22.69
C GLU A 183 2.49 -3.60 -21.15
N GLU A 184 1.45 -3.23 -20.41
CA GLU A 184 1.36 -3.45 -18.99
C GLU A 184 1.36 -4.94 -18.61
N LYS A 185 0.65 -5.78 -19.38
CA LYS A 185 0.63 -7.24 -19.19
C LYS A 185 1.97 -7.91 -19.44
N ALA A 186 2.85 -7.28 -20.20
CA ALA A 186 4.22 -7.76 -20.43
C ALA A 186 5.14 -7.47 -19.24
N GLN A 187 4.74 -6.59 -18.31
CA GLN A 187 5.51 -6.28 -17.10
C GLN A 187 5.25 -7.31 -16.00
N SER A 188 6.31 -7.67 -15.28
CA SER A 188 6.17 -8.47 -14.05
C SER A 188 5.56 -7.63 -12.92
N PHE A 189 4.84 -8.26 -12.01
CA PHE A 189 4.32 -7.59 -10.81
C PHE A 189 5.40 -7.32 -9.75
N GLY A 190 6.51 -8.03 -9.71
CA GLY A 190 7.55 -7.94 -8.65
C GLY A 190 7.89 -6.51 -8.20
N VAL A 191 8.01 -6.31 -6.90
CA VAL A 191 8.35 -5.04 -6.23
C VAL A 191 9.51 -5.23 -5.27
N ALA A 192 10.13 -4.13 -4.80
CA ALA A 192 11.28 -4.18 -3.89
C ALA A 192 10.88 -4.48 -2.44
N GLY A 193 9.64 -4.13 -2.05
CA GLY A 193 9.12 -4.41 -0.73
C GLY A 193 7.73 -3.79 -0.50
N ALA A 194 7.09 -4.16 0.62
CA ALA A 194 5.80 -3.59 1.00
C ALA A 194 5.74 -3.20 2.49
N ILE A 195 5.10 -2.08 2.77
CA ILE A 195 4.83 -1.54 4.11
C ILE A 195 3.33 -1.67 4.36
N LEU A 196 2.97 -2.46 5.37
CA LEU A 196 1.60 -2.87 5.64
C LEU A 196 1.18 -2.40 7.03
N LEU A 197 0.35 -1.35 7.08
CA LEU A 197 -0.15 -0.78 8.32
C LEU A 197 -1.48 -1.44 8.66
N TRP A 198 -1.56 -2.09 9.84
CA TRP A 198 -2.76 -2.76 10.39
C TRP A 198 -3.56 -3.55 9.34
N GLY A 199 -2.83 -4.35 8.53
CA GLY A 199 -3.39 -5.26 7.56
C GLY A 199 -3.62 -6.68 8.09
N CYS A 200 -4.16 -7.53 7.25
CA CYS A 200 -4.34 -8.96 7.52
C CYS A 200 -4.35 -9.77 6.23
N VAL A 201 -4.25 -11.10 6.37
CA VAL A 201 -4.61 -12.06 5.33
C VAL A 201 -5.87 -12.82 5.74
N PHE A 202 -6.58 -13.38 4.78
CA PHE A 202 -7.74 -14.23 5.05
C PHE A 202 -7.38 -15.71 5.13
N ASP A 203 -6.22 -16.09 4.62
CA ASP A 203 -5.60 -17.39 4.80
C ASP A 203 -4.09 -17.22 4.96
N PRO A 204 -3.47 -17.61 6.09
CA PRO A 204 -2.03 -17.49 6.25
C PRO A 204 -1.23 -18.48 5.40
N GLU A 205 -1.83 -19.56 4.91
CA GLU A 205 -1.14 -20.53 4.06
C GLU A 205 -0.82 -19.97 2.66
N MET A 206 -1.51 -18.89 2.23
CA MET A 206 -1.14 -18.16 1.01
C MET A 206 0.26 -17.49 1.08
N ILE A 207 0.87 -17.44 2.26
CA ILE A 207 2.26 -17.03 2.42
C ILE A 207 3.09 -18.30 2.42
N ASP A 208 3.76 -18.60 1.35
CA ASP A 208 4.51 -19.85 1.18
C ASP A 208 6.02 -19.67 0.92
N ALA A 209 6.73 -20.74 0.58
CA ALA A 209 8.19 -20.77 0.60
C ALA A 209 8.86 -20.11 -0.61
N ASP A 210 8.15 -19.87 -1.69
CA ASP A 210 8.66 -19.22 -2.91
C ASP A 210 8.46 -17.69 -2.90
N GLU A 211 7.81 -17.16 -1.88
CA GLU A 211 7.72 -15.73 -1.67
C GLU A 211 9.08 -15.09 -1.40
N ILE A 212 9.35 -13.99 -2.07
CA ILE A 212 10.65 -13.30 -1.99
C ILE A 212 10.56 -11.81 -1.66
N THR A 213 9.35 -11.23 -1.64
CA THR A 213 9.17 -9.79 -1.43
C THR A 213 9.22 -9.44 0.05
N PRO A 214 10.20 -8.62 0.50
CA PRO A 214 10.27 -8.17 1.90
C PRO A 214 9.04 -7.40 2.33
N VAL A 215 8.60 -7.57 3.59
CA VAL A 215 7.46 -6.84 4.16
C VAL A 215 7.77 -6.21 5.51
N CYS A 216 7.26 -5.00 5.72
CA CYS A 216 7.26 -4.30 7.01
C CYS A 216 5.83 -4.24 7.53
N LEU A 217 5.58 -4.87 8.68
CA LEU A 217 4.27 -4.98 9.33
C LEU A 217 4.20 -4.00 10.51
N ILE A 218 3.28 -3.04 10.48
CA ILE A 218 3.05 -2.07 11.55
C ILE A 218 1.62 -2.23 12.06
N HIS A 219 1.41 -2.56 13.36
CA HIS A 219 0.08 -2.88 13.86
C HIS A 219 -0.12 -2.45 15.32
N GLY A 220 -1.29 -1.95 15.65
CA GLY A 220 -1.71 -1.66 17.02
C GLY A 220 -2.18 -2.93 17.75
N GLU A 221 -1.67 -3.20 18.96
CA GLU A 221 -2.01 -4.43 19.68
C GLU A 221 -3.47 -4.53 20.15
N LYS A 222 -4.16 -3.38 20.24
CA LYS A 222 -5.58 -3.30 20.62
C LYS A 222 -6.53 -3.13 19.44
N ASP A 223 -6.07 -3.46 18.24
CA ASP A 223 -6.89 -3.39 17.03
C ASP A 223 -8.08 -4.36 17.12
N ARG A 224 -9.30 -3.82 16.99
CA ARG A 224 -10.56 -4.58 16.99
C ARG A 224 -11.25 -4.58 15.62
N ILE A 225 -10.68 -3.87 14.66
CA ILE A 225 -11.20 -3.83 13.27
C ILE A 225 -10.58 -4.98 12.48
N LEU A 226 -9.25 -5.04 12.48
CA LEU A 226 -8.47 -6.17 11.98
C LEU A 226 -7.54 -6.62 13.11
N PRO A 227 -7.87 -7.69 13.84
CA PRO A 227 -7.09 -8.12 15.01
C PRO A 227 -5.64 -8.40 14.67
N VAL A 228 -4.71 -7.97 15.53
CA VAL A 228 -3.26 -8.22 15.35
C VAL A 228 -2.90 -9.70 15.34
N ASP A 229 -3.68 -10.52 16.08
CA ASP A 229 -3.60 -11.98 16.06
C ASP A 229 -4.57 -12.55 15.03
N SER A 230 -5.75 -12.98 15.45
CA SER A 230 -6.79 -13.47 14.54
C SER A 230 -8.19 -13.22 15.11
N GLY A 231 -9.17 -13.12 14.21
CA GLY A 231 -10.58 -12.92 14.57
C GLY A 231 -11.41 -12.47 13.38
N TYR A 232 -12.71 -12.31 13.61
CA TYR A 232 -13.59 -11.77 12.58
C TYR A 232 -13.29 -10.28 12.34
N ALA A 233 -13.19 -9.89 11.08
CA ALA A 233 -13.06 -8.49 10.69
C ALA A 233 -14.20 -7.66 11.31
N PHE A 234 -13.89 -6.44 11.74
CA PHE A 234 -14.79 -5.52 12.46
C PHE A 234 -15.32 -6.06 13.80
N SER A 235 -14.74 -7.12 14.34
CA SER A 235 -15.27 -7.88 15.50
C SER A 235 -16.72 -8.37 15.29
N ILE A 236 -17.14 -8.63 14.07
CA ILE A 236 -18.49 -9.06 13.72
C ILE A 236 -18.45 -10.51 13.24
N MET A 237 -19.13 -11.40 13.97
CA MET A 237 -19.26 -12.81 13.59
C MET A 237 -19.94 -12.93 12.21
N GLY A 238 -19.35 -13.75 11.32
CA GLY A 238 -19.84 -13.92 9.95
C GLY A 238 -19.18 -12.98 8.92
N MET A 239 -18.36 -12.01 9.36
CA MET A 239 -17.43 -11.31 8.47
C MET A 239 -16.23 -12.20 8.16
N PRO A 240 -15.38 -11.85 7.15
CA PRO A 240 -14.19 -12.63 6.87
C PRO A 240 -13.34 -12.81 8.13
N TYR A 241 -12.83 -14.03 8.33
CA TYR A 241 -11.90 -14.28 9.42
C TYR A 241 -10.52 -13.79 9.00
N ALA A 242 -9.94 -12.92 9.82
CA ALA A 242 -8.70 -12.21 9.53
C ALA A 242 -7.56 -12.76 10.39
N TYR A 243 -6.39 -12.92 9.78
CA TYR A 243 -5.13 -13.25 10.44
C TYR A 243 -4.20 -12.05 10.33
N GLY A 244 -3.96 -11.39 11.45
CA GLY A 244 -3.24 -10.12 11.48
C GLY A 244 -1.73 -10.26 11.46
N SER A 245 -1.05 -9.12 11.66
CA SER A 245 0.40 -9.00 11.47
C SER A 245 1.23 -9.95 12.30
N ARG A 246 0.77 -10.35 13.52
CA ARG A 246 1.52 -11.30 14.35
C ARG A 246 1.47 -12.71 13.77
N VAL A 247 0.33 -13.12 13.22
CA VAL A 247 0.20 -14.43 12.55
C VAL A 247 1.02 -14.44 11.27
N MET A 248 0.93 -13.39 10.44
CA MET A 248 1.75 -13.26 9.23
C MET A 248 3.24 -13.33 9.54
N ALA A 249 3.71 -12.59 10.55
CA ALA A 249 5.12 -12.61 10.98
C ALA A 249 5.57 -13.98 11.47
N ASN A 250 4.72 -14.72 12.20
CA ASN A 250 5.03 -16.08 12.62
C ASN A 250 5.18 -17.01 11.41
N ARG A 251 4.27 -16.92 10.44
CA ARG A 251 4.33 -17.70 9.20
C ARG A 251 5.60 -17.40 8.40
N LEU A 252 5.93 -16.12 8.18
CA LEU A 252 7.17 -15.70 7.51
C LEU A 252 8.43 -16.19 8.23
N LYS A 253 8.41 -16.18 9.58
CA LYS A 253 9.50 -16.70 10.40
C LYS A 253 9.67 -18.22 10.27
N GLU A 254 8.55 -18.96 10.22
CA GLU A 254 8.55 -20.42 10.04
C GLU A 254 9.14 -20.81 8.67
N LEU A 255 8.77 -20.08 7.63
CA LEU A 255 9.28 -20.29 6.27
C LEU A 255 10.78 -19.92 6.16
N GLY A 256 11.20 -18.81 6.80
CA GLY A 256 12.59 -18.37 6.83
C GLY A 256 13.15 -17.91 5.46
N THR A 257 12.31 -17.72 4.47
CA THR A 257 12.69 -17.37 3.09
C THR A 257 12.57 -15.88 2.80
N VAL A 258 11.60 -15.18 3.44
CA VAL A 258 11.28 -13.78 3.19
C VAL A 258 11.78 -12.90 4.34
N PRO A 259 12.55 -11.84 4.09
CA PRO A 259 12.86 -10.84 5.10
C PRO A 259 11.59 -10.10 5.53
N PHE A 260 11.39 -9.95 6.83
CA PHE A 260 10.27 -9.17 7.36
C PHE A 260 10.65 -8.39 8.61
N GLU A 261 9.87 -7.34 8.87
CA GLU A 261 9.92 -6.57 10.11
C GLU A 261 8.52 -6.53 10.73
N LEU A 262 8.44 -6.63 12.06
CA LEU A 262 7.19 -6.51 12.81
C LEU A 262 7.32 -5.42 13.86
N HIS A 263 6.54 -4.36 13.72
CA HIS A 263 6.46 -3.23 14.63
C HIS A 263 5.09 -3.18 15.31
N LEU A 264 4.99 -3.75 16.51
CA LEU A 264 3.78 -3.69 17.30
C LEU A 264 3.75 -2.42 18.15
N LYS A 265 2.63 -1.72 18.10
CA LYS A 265 2.39 -0.51 18.88
C LYS A 265 1.53 -0.85 20.08
N GLU A 266 2.19 -0.91 21.25
CA GLU A 266 1.54 -1.23 22.53
C GLU A 266 0.42 -0.22 22.83
N ASN A 267 -0.71 -0.74 23.28
CA ASN A 267 -1.89 0.05 23.63
C ASN A 267 -2.60 0.79 22.48
N GLU A 268 -2.12 0.70 21.24
CA GLU A 268 -2.73 1.34 20.09
C GLU A 268 -3.82 0.46 19.43
N ALA A 269 -4.83 1.14 18.90
CA ALA A 269 -5.96 0.53 18.19
C ALA A 269 -5.76 0.61 16.66
N HIS A 270 -6.79 0.30 15.88
CA HIS A 270 -6.82 0.46 14.42
C HIS A 270 -6.61 1.92 14.03
N ALA A 271 -5.82 2.16 13.00
CA ALA A 271 -5.57 3.50 12.46
C ALA A 271 -5.05 4.51 13.52
N PHE A 272 -4.14 4.08 14.36
CA PHE A 272 -3.71 4.77 15.58
C PHE A 272 -3.01 6.13 15.36
N TYR A 273 -2.59 6.44 14.15
CA TYR A 273 -2.04 7.77 13.84
C TYR A 273 -3.11 8.81 13.52
N PHE A 274 -4.39 8.46 13.56
CA PHE A 274 -5.47 9.45 13.53
C PHE A 274 -5.89 9.84 14.95
N LYS A 275 -6.21 11.13 15.16
CA LYS A 275 -6.71 11.60 16.45
C LYS A 275 -8.17 11.21 16.64
N HIS A 276 -8.45 10.52 17.73
CA HIS A 276 -9.80 10.29 18.28
C HIS A 276 -10.89 9.94 17.28
N LEU A 277 -10.79 8.83 16.55
CA LEU A 277 -11.79 8.37 15.57
C LEU A 277 -12.06 9.35 14.41
N SER A 278 -11.37 10.46 14.36
CA SER A 278 -11.40 11.38 13.22
C SER A 278 -10.44 10.86 12.16
N MET A 279 -10.97 10.21 11.13
CA MET A 279 -10.16 9.80 9.95
C MET A 279 -9.68 11.01 9.12
N PHE A 280 -9.79 12.21 9.67
CA PHE A 280 -9.49 13.49 9.03
C PHE A 280 -8.46 14.34 9.78
N GLN A 281 -7.88 13.85 10.88
CA GLN A 281 -6.85 14.59 11.60
C GLN A 281 -5.73 13.68 12.06
N LEU A 282 -4.54 13.88 11.52
CA LEU A 282 -3.34 13.13 11.87
C LEU A 282 -2.80 13.51 13.26
N ASP A 283 -2.33 12.53 13.98
CA ASP A 283 -1.41 12.69 15.09
C ASP A 283 0.01 12.72 14.51
N ALA A 284 0.57 13.90 14.40
CA ALA A 284 1.85 14.13 13.73
C ALA A 284 3.00 13.31 14.32
N ILE A 285 2.99 13.02 15.64
CA ILE A 285 4.03 12.23 16.29
C ILE A 285 3.93 10.76 15.86
N LYS A 286 2.74 10.18 15.94
CA LYS A 286 2.51 8.78 15.57
C LYS A 286 2.67 8.54 14.08
N PHE A 287 2.25 9.52 13.27
CA PHE A 287 2.47 9.47 11.83
C PHE A 287 3.98 9.51 11.51
N ASP A 288 4.73 10.40 12.15
CA ASP A 288 6.17 10.49 11.97
C ASP A 288 6.88 9.19 12.37
N GLU A 289 6.50 8.55 13.48
CA GLU A 289 7.03 7.24 13.86
C GLU A 289 6.80 6.18 12.75
N CYS A 290 5.60 6.13 12.19
CA CYS A 290 5.29 5.21 11.09
C CYS A 290 6.11 5.55 9.83
N PHE A 291 6.26 6.83 9.52
CA PHE A 291 7.05 7.28 8.38
C PHE A 291 8.54 6.92 8.52
N GLN A 292 9.12 7.10 9.70
CA GLN A 292 10.52 6.73 9.95
C GLN A 292 10.73 5.22 9.78
N ILE A 293 9.83 4.39 10.29
CA ILE A 293 9.87 2.93 10.11
C ILE A 293 9.81 2.58 8.61
N ALA A 294 8.87 3.18 7.87
CA ALA A 294 8.69 2.93 6.44
C ALA A 294 9.92 3.34 5.62
N ARG A 295 10.46 4.55 5.87
CA ARG A 295 11.69 5.04 5.24
C ARG A 295 12.88 4.11 5.50
N ASP A 296 13.09 3.75 6.75
CA ASP A 296 14.24 2.92 7.14
C ASP A 296 14.13 1.50 6.56
N PHE A 297 12.91 0.95 6.47
CA PHE A 297 12.67 -0.31 5.77
C PHE A 297 13.01 -0.20 4.27
N MET A 298 12.59 0.86 3.60
CA MET A 298 12.91 1.07 2.19
C MET A 298 14.42 1.13 1.96
N LEU A 299 15.14 1.95 2.75
CA LEU A 299 16.60 2.09 2.64
C LEU A 299 17.35 0.77 2.82
N ARG A 300 16.85 -0.13 3.68
CA ARG A 300 17.47 -1.46 3.87
C ARG A 300 17.19 -2.43 2.71
N ASN A 301 16.12 -2.21 1.95
CA ASN A 301 15.66 -3.09 0.88
C ASN A 301 15.85 -2.47 -0.53
N GLU A 302 16.45 -1.30 -0.64
CA GLU A 302 16.91 -0.79 -1.92
C GLU A 302 18.03 -1.70 -2.43
N LYS A 303 17.78 -2.39 -3.54
CA LYS A 303 18.82 -3.16 -4.23
C LYS A 303 19.69 -2.15 -4.99
N GLU A 304 21.02 -2.22 -4.78
CA GLU A 304 22.02 -1.47 -5.55
C GLU A 304 21.99 -1.82 -7.04
#